data_9b104b0fc987ef1999fc3b1f181396d1
#
_entry.id   9b104b0fc987ef1999fc3b1f181396d1
#
_cell.length_a   1.000
_cell.length_b   1.000
_cell.length_c   1.000
_cell.angle_alpha   90.00
_cell.angle_beta   90.00
_cell.angle_gamma   90.00
#
_symmetry.space_group_name_H-M   'P 1'
#
loop_
_entity.id
_entity.type
_entity.pdbx_description
1 polymer ?
#
loop_
_entity_poly.entity_id
_entity_poly.type
_entity_poly.pdbx_seq_one_letter_code
_entity_poly.pdbx_strand_id
1 'polypeptide(L)'
;DRSRSQWFDQFKSNKNPGQHYFISVEPNTDTSEVTRPRTSPLLQEVETLNGKKLVWSTFSHDQPDLNFSNPDVLLEVIDIARTYLDHGSKIFRLDAIAFIWKELGTKCINLPQTHEIIRLIRTLIDFYSDEIYLITETNIPNRENLSYFGNRNEAHLVYNFALPPLIIFTLLNGKSDKIKQWLMAMPPAMFGTTYFNFIASHDGIGLRPVEQILSISEVDQLASNIEKAGGKISYRSTEGSERPYEMNIALFDALKFHVDDNDDGFQEERFIAAHTIMLALEGIPAFYINSLLSTENDYQKLKHSGHN
;
A
#
# COMPACT_ATOMS: atom_id res chain seq x y z
N ASP A 1 8.54 4.10 -14.30
CA ASP A 1 8.00 4.02 -15.68
C ASP A 1 9.08 3.53 -16.63
N ARG A 2 8.87 2.31 -17.17
CA ARG A 2 9.83 1.63 -18.10
C ARG A 2 10.09 2.44 -19.37
N SER A 3 9.16 3.26 -19.81
CA SER A 3 9.28 4.04 -21.06
C SER A 3 10.31 5.19 -20.95
N ARG A 4 10.69 5.56 -19.73
CA ARG A 4 11.64 6.64 -19.44
C ARG A 4 12.85 6.17 -18.63
N SER A 5 12.96 4.87 -18.36
CA SER A 5 14.03 4.31 -17.54
C SER A 5 15.25 3.97 -18.39
N GLN A 6 16.36 4.66 -18.13
CA GLN A 6 17.66 4.33 -18.73
C GLN A 6 18.10 2.90 -18.36
N TRP A 7 17.84 2.46 -17.14
CA TRP A 7 18.15 1.09 -16.70
C TRP A 7 17.35 0.05 -17.49
N PHE A 8 16.07 0.34 -17.80
CA PHE A 8 15.27 -0.59 -18.58
C PHE A 8 15.69 -0.64 -20.05
N ASP A 9 16.15 0.47 -20.63
CA ASP A 9 16.75 0.48 -21.97
C ASP A 9 18.07 -0.30 -21.99
N GLN A 10 18.88 -0.21 -20.95
CA GLN A 10 20.08 -1.03 -20.77
C GLN A 10 19.73 -2.52 -20.65
N PHE A 11 18.68 -2.86 -19.89
CA PHE A 11 18.17 -4.24 -19.79
C PHE A 11 17.80 -4.79 -21.18
N LYS A 12 17.01 -4.06 -21.96
CA LYS A 12 16.63 -4.46 -23.33
C LYS A 12 17.84 -4.61 -24.25
N SER A 13 18.83 -3.75 -24.12
CA SER A 13 20.03 -3.71 -24.95
C SER A 13 21.18 -4.55 -24.41
N ASN A 14 20.97 -5.30 -23.33
CA ASN A 14 21.99 -6.13 -22.66
C ASN A 14 23.26 -5.33 -22.29
N LYS A 15 23.07 -4.14 -21.75
CA LYS A 15 24.14 -3.22 -21.32
C LYS A 15 24.19 -3.09 -19.81
N ASN A 16 25.39 -2.98 -19.24
CA ASN A 16 25.60 -2.66 -17.84
C ASN A 16 25.24 -1.19 -17.52
N PRO A 17 24.80 -0.88 -16.28
CA PRO A 17 24.49 -1.85 -15.22
C PRO A 17 23.08 -2.46 -15.34
N GLY A 18 22.17 -1.84 -16.08
CA GLY A 18 20.74 -2.16 -16.10
C GLY A 18 20.39 -3.59 -16.54
N GLN A 19 21.28 -4.30 -17.28
CA GLN A 19 21.01 -5.66 -17.76
C GLN A 19 20.66 -6.66 -16.64
N HIS A 20 21.08 -6.40 -15.39
CA HIS A 20 20.86 -7.25 -14.23
C HIS A 20 19.94 -6.64 -13.17
N TYR A 21 19.34 -5.48 -13.46
CA TYR A 21 18.57 -4.73 -12.47
C TYR A 21 17.10 -5.14 -12.40
N PHE A 22 16.59 -5.88 -13.37
CA PHE A 22 15.19 -6.29 -13.43
C PHE A 22 15.05 -7.80 -13.28
N ILE A 23 13.94 -8.21 -12.66
CA ILE A 23 13.61 -9.61 -12.47
C ILE A 23 13.03 -10.16 -13.77
N SER A 24 13.65 -11.20 -14.30
CA SER A 24 13.11 -11.99 -15.40
C SER A 24 13.15 -13.48 -15.08
N VAL A 25 12.18 -14.23 -15.57
CA VAL A 25 12.03 -15.65 -15.30
C VAL A 25 11.87 -16.46 -16.58
N GLU A 26 12.08 -17.77 -16.49
CA GLU A 26 11.88 -18.68 -17.61
C GLU A 26 10.38 -18.88 -17.91
N PRO A 27 10.01 -19.23 -19.15
CA PRO A 27 8.60 -19.33 -19.59
C PRO A 27 7.71 -20.27 -18.77
N ASN A 28 8.28 -21.28 -18.13
CA ASN A 28 7.55 -22.29 -17.36
C ASN A 28 7.69 -22.10 -15.83
N THR A 29 8.11 -20.91 -15.40
CA THR A 29 8.27 -20.62 -13.97
C THR A 29 6.91 -20.65 -13.27
N ASP A 30 6.81 -21.45 -12.20
CA ASP A 30 5.62 -21.49 -11.36
C ASP A 30 5.54 -20.23 -10.49
N THR A 31 4.47 -19.47 -10.67
CA THR A 31 4.15 -18.26 -9.91
C THR A 31 2.80 -18.34 -9.21
N SER A 32 2.25 -19.55 -9.06
CA SER A 32 0.91 -19.78 -8.51
C SER A 32 0.73 -19.32 -7.07
N GLU A 33 1.81 -19.37 -6.26
CA GLU A 33 1.79 -18.94 -4.86
C GLU A 33 1.97 -17.43 -4.68
N VAL A 34 2.40 -16.72 -5.72
CA VAL A 34 2.74 -15.29 -5.63
C VAL A 34 1.52 -14.43 -5.31
N THR A 35 1.61 -13.63 -4.27
CA THR A 35 0.58 -12.64 -3.92
C THR A 35 0.50 -11.56 -4.99
N ARG A 36 -0.71 -11.36 -5.53
CA ARG A 36 -0.96 -10.41 -6.61
C ARG A 36 -1.90 -9.31 -6.14
N PRO A 37 -1.39 -8.08 -5.99
CA PRO A 37 -2.22 -6.95 -5.60
C PRO A 37 -3.09 -6.41 -6.75
N ARG A 38 -2.84 -6.84 -7.98
CA ARG A 38 -3.57 -6.41 -9.19
C ARG A 38 -3.99 -7.64 -10.03
N THR A 39 -5.02 -7.48 -10.83
CA THR A 39 -5.52 -8.52 -11.75
C THR A 39 -4.75 -8.60 -13.06
N SER A 40 -3.90 -7.60 -13.36
CA SER A 40 -3.03 -7.61 -14.54
C SER A 40 -2.05 -8.78 -14.52
N PRO A 41 -1.58 -9.32 -15.67
CA PRO A 41 -0.58 -10.38 -15.70
C PRO A 41 0.69 -10.01 -14.94
N LEU A 42 1.20 -10.95 -14.12
CA LEU A 42 2.42 -10.76 -13.34
C LEU A 42 3.67 -10.69 -14.23
N LEU A 43 3.70 -11.57 -15.22
CA LEU A 43 4.82 -11.71 -16.14
C LEU A 43 4.48 -11.12 -17.51
N GLN A 44 5.41 -10.39 -18.07
CA GLN A 44 5.27 -9.75 -19.34
C GLN A 44 6.40 -10.08 -20.30
N GLU A 45 6.03 -10.38 -21.53
CA GLU A 45 6.99 -10.58 -22.59
C GLU A 45 7.58 -9.22 -23.01
N VAL A 46 8.91 -9.14 -22.97
CA VAL A 46 9.69 -7.98 -23.37
C VAL A 46 10.74 -8.42 -24.40
N GLU A 47 10.74 -7.75 -25.53
CA GLU A 47 11.79 -7.93 -26.54
C GLU A 47 13.12 -7.35 -26.06
N THR A 48 14.16 -8.17 -26.07
CA THR A 48 15.53 -7.78 -25.73
C THR A 48 16.49 -8.15 -26.86
N LEU A 49 17.72 -7.63 -26.81
CA LEU A 49 18.75 -7.98 -27.79
C LEU A 49 19.04 -9.49 -27.82
N ASN A 50 18.83 -10.18 -26.72
CA ASN A 50 19.07 -11.62 -26.54
C ASN A 50 17.78 -12.47 -26.72
N GLY A 51 16.75 -11.91 -27.34
CA GLY A 51 15.44 -12.56 -27.50
C GLY A 51 14.40 -12.11 -26.44
N LYS A 52 13.28 -12.79 -26.46
CA LYS A 52 12.17 -12.49 -25.55
C LYS A 52 12.48 -12.93 -24.13
N LYS A 53 12.16 -12.07 -23.16
CA LYS A 53 12.23 -12.37 -21.73
C LYS A 53 10.88 -12.13 -21.07
N LEU A 54 10.53 -12.95 -20.09
CA LEU A 54 9.39 -12.72 -19.21
C LEU A 54 9.83 -11.90 -18.02
N VAL A 55 9.39 -10.65 -17.97
CA VAL A 55 9.75 -9.67 -16.94
C VAL A 55 8.67 -9.60 -15.88
N TRP A 56 9.07 -9.58 -14.63
CA TRP A 56 8.19 -9.50 -13.48
C TRP A 56 7.67 -8.08 -13.27
N SER A 57 6.37 -7.93 -13.09
CA SER A 57 5.70 -6.65 -12.85
C SER A 57 4.57 -6.85 -11.83
N THR A 58 4.85 -6.61 -10.57
CA THR A 58 3.90 -6.84 -9.47
C THR A 58 2.64 -5.99 -9.58
N PHE A 59 2.77 -4.73 -10.00
CA PHE A 59 1.64 -3.77 -10.03
C PHE A 59 1.13 -3.50 -11.44
N SER A 60 1.96 -3.00 -12.33
CA SER A 60 1.56 -2.67 -13.69
C SER A 60 2.67 -2.92 -14.71
N HIS A 61 2.27 -2.95 -15.98
CA HIS A 61 3.19 -3.13 -17.10
C HIS A 61 4.29 -2.08 -17.17
N ASP A 62 4.04 -0.89 -16.66
CA ASP A 62 4.98 0.22 -16.71
C ASP A 62 5.96 0.22 -15.55
N GLN A 63 5.79 -0.71 -14.60
CA GLN A 63 6.58 -0.82 -13.38
C GLN A 63 7.22 -2.21 -13.26
N PRO A 64 8.23 -2.54 -14.10
CA PRO A 64 9.01 -3.77 -13.91
C PRO A 64 9.72 -3.76 -12.56
N ASP A 65 9.67 -4.90 -11.86
CA ASP A 65 10.26 -5.02 -10.54
C ASP A 65 11.77 -5.07 -10.59
N LEU A 66 12.41 -4.29 -9.72
CA LEU A 66 13.86 -4.29 -9.55
C LEU A 66 14.31 -5.54 -8.80
N ASN A 67 15.47 -6.04 -9.18
CA ASN A 67 16.07 -7.22 -8.58
C ASN A 67 16.92 -6.86 -7.36
N PHE A 68 16.32 -6.80 -6.19
CA PHE A 68 17.03 -6.50 -4.93
C PHE A 68 17.94 -7.63 -4.44
N SER A 69 17.93 -8.81 -5.07
CA SER A 69 18.98 -9.81 -4.84
C SER A 69 20.33 -9.41 -5.47
N ASN A 70 20.32 -8.43 -6.36
CA ASN A 70 21.53 -7.79 -6.88
C ASN A 70 21.91 -6.61 -5.97
N PRO A 71 23.06 -6.67 -5.26
CA PRO A 71 23.49 -5.59 -4.36
C PRO A 71 23.63 -4.22 -5.06
N ASP A 72 23.97 -4.19 -6.34
CA ASP A 72 24.14 -2.94 -7.08
C ASP A 72 22.81 -2.17 -7.15
N VAL A 73 21.67 -2.86 -7.25
CA VAL A 73 20.34 -2.23 -7.21
C VAL A 73 20.11 -1.52 -5.87
N LEU A 74 20.51 -2.15 -4.76
CA LEU A 74 20.37 -1.53 -3.43
C LEU A 74 21.29 -0.33 -3.29
N LEU A 75 22.53 -0.39 -3.80
CA LEU A 75 23.47 0.73 -3.80
C LEU A 75 22.91 1.92 -4.61
N GLU A 76 22.32 1.69 -5.77
CA GLU A 76 21.66 2.73 -6.57
C GLU A 76 20.51 3.38 -5.79
N VAL A 77 19.68 2.58 -5.11
CA VAL A 77 18.58 3.11 -4.29
C VAL A 77 19.09 3.94 -3.13
N ILE A 78 20.20 3.55 -2.50
CA ILE A 78 20.85 4.32 -1.43
C ILE A 78 21.41 5.64 -1.98
N ASP A 79 22.03 5.64 -3.17
CA ASP A 79 22.52 6.86 -3.81
C ASP A 79 21.39 7.82 -4.22
N ILE A 80 20.26 7.28 -4.67
CA ILE A 80 19.03 8.06 -4.90
C ILE A 80 18.54 8.68 -3.59
N ALA A 81 18.46 7.91 -2.51
CA ALA A 81 18.08 8.43 -1.19
C ALA A 81 19.03 9.52 -0.72
N ARG A 82 20.34 9.34 -0.88
CA ARG A 82 21.34 10.35 -0.60
C ARG A 82 21.12 11.65 -1.38
N THR A 83 20.79 11.54 -2.67
CA THR A 83 20.46 12.71 -3.49
C THR A 83 19.29 13.50 -2.89
N TYR A 84 18.25 12.83 -2.42
CA TYR A 84 17.12 13.50 -1.75
C TYR A 84 17.53 14.12 -0.40
N LEU A 85 18.40 13.45 0.37
CA LEU A 85 18.95 13.99 1.62
C LEU A 85 19.73 15.29 1.35
N ASP A 86 20.60 15.31 0.33
CA ASP A 86 21.38 16.48 -0.08
C ASP A 86 20.48 17.67 -0.50
N HIS A 87 19.24 17.38 -0.93
CA HIS A 87 18.22 18.38 -1.23
C HIS A 87 17.29 18.71 -0.05
N GLY A 88 17.60 18.20 1.16
CA GLY A 88 16.91 18.54 2.39
C GLY A 88 15.70 17.66 2.74
N SER A 89 15.50 16.54 2.06
CA SER A 89 14.45 15.58 2.45
C SER A 89 14.78 14.95 3.79
N LYS A 90 13.81 14.91 4.70
CA LYS A 90 13.97 14.33 6.04
C LYS A 90 13.05 13.14 6.31
N ILE A 91 12.09 12.92 5.45
CA ILE A 91 11.14 11.82 5.60
C ILE A 91 11.11 11.00 4.30
N PHE A 92 11.33 9.70 4.41
CA PHE A 92 11.28 8.77 3.29
C PHE A 92 10.12 7.80 3.47
N ARG A 93 9.18 7.85 2.52
CA ARG A 93 8.11 6.85 2.41
C ARG A 93 8.58 5.73 1.48
N LEU A 94 8.70 4.55 2.04
CA LEU A 94 9.05 3.33 1.30
C LEU A 94 7.76 2.72 0.74
N ASP A 95 7.49 3.03 -0.52
CA ASP A 95 6.27 2.64 -1.22
C ASP A 95 6.24 1.15 -1.51
N ALA A 96 5.11 0.50 -1.18
CA ALA A 96 4.86 -0.93 -1.40
C ALA A 96 6.02 -1.85 -0.98
N ILE A 97 6.75 -1.47 0.06
CA ILE A 97 8.01 -2.10 0.47
C ILE A 97 7.88 -3.59 0.77
N ALA A 98 6.69 -4.07 1.16
CA ALA A 98 6.44 -5.49 1.42
C ALA A 98 6.75 -6.39 0.20
N PHE A 99 6.72 -5.84 -1.00
CA PHE A 99 6.95 -6.57 -2.25
C PHE A 99 8.39 -6.49 -2.79
N ILE A 100 9.33 -5.87 -2.07
CA ILE A 100 10.67 -5.57 -2.61
C ILE A 100 11.48 -6.84 -2.93
N TRP A 101 11.36 -7.92 -2.14
CA TRP A 101 12.08 -9.17 -2.35
C TRP A 101 11.22 -10.23 -3.02
N LYS A 102 11.82 -10.98 -3.96
CA LYS A 102 11.18 -12.09 -4.64
C LYS A 102 11.96 -13.38 -4.43
N GLU A 103 11.22 -14.42 -4.08
CA GLU A 103 11.75 -15.79 -3.95
C GLU A 103 10.70 -16.76 -4.46
N LEU A 104 11.01 -17.50 -5.53
CA LEU A 104 10.09 -18.47 -6.12
C LEU A 104 9.73 -19.57 -5.11
N GLY A 105 8.49 -20.06 -5.17
CA GLY A 105 7.95 -20.99 -4.18
C GLY A 105 7.52 -20.31 -2.87
N THR A 106 7.44 -18.98 -2.86
CA THR A 106 6.90 -18.20 -1.74
C THR A 106 5.80 -17.25 -2.22
N LYS A 107 5.15 -16.58 -1.27
CA LYS A 107 4.16 -15.53 -1.59
C LYS A 107 4.77 -14.25 -2.16
N CYS A 108 6.09 -14.11 -2.21
CA CYS A 108 6.83 -12.92 -2.66
C CYS A 108 6.33 -11.60 -2.03
N ILE A 109 5.93 -11.67 -0.78
CA ILE A 109 5.49 -10.53 0.03
C ILE A 109 5.91 -10.73 1.48
N ASN A 110 6.33 -9.66 2.14
CA ASN A 110 6.68 -9.65 3.57
C ASN A 110 7.75 -10.71 3.94
N LEU A 111 8.73 -10.90 3.07
CA LEU A 111 9.79 -11.89 3.27
C LEU A 111 10.85 -11.37 4.25
N PRO A 112 11.58 -12.27 4.93
CA PRO A 112 12.65 -11.88 5.88
C PRO A 112 13.68 -10.93 5.26
N GLN A 113 14.05 -11.14 4.00
CA GLN A 113 15.01 -10.29 3.29
C GLN A 113 14.49 -8.85 3.08
N THR A 114 13.18 -8.67 2.95
CA THR A 114 12.57 -7.33 2.93
C THR A 114 12.88 -6.59 4.23
N HIS A 115 12.70 -7.24 5.36
CA HIS A 115 13.00 -6.68 6.68
C HIS A 115 14.49 -6.36 6.85
N GLU A 116 15.39 -7.22 6.34
CA GLU A 116 16.84 -6.96 6.39
C GLU A 116 17.24 -5.72 5.57
N ILE A 117 16.65 -5.52 4.40
CA ILE A 117 16.89 -4.34 3.58
C ILE A 117 16.44 -3.07 4.34
N ILE A 118 15.26 -3.11 4.98
CA ILE A 118 14.76 -1.97 5.75
C ILE A 118 15.65 -1.68 6.95
N ARG A 119 16.14 -2.72 7.67
CA ARG A 119 17.10 -2.57 8.77
C ARG A 119 18.40 -1.94 8.31
N LEU A 120 18.90 -2.35 7.14
CA LEU A 120 20.10 -1.76 6.56
C LEU A 120 19.90 -0.28 6.25
N ILE A 121 18.80 0.06 5.56
CA ILE A 121 18.46 1.47 5.26
C ILE A 121 18.31 2.25 6.56
N ARG A 122 17.61 1.72 7.56
CA ARG A 122 17.46 2.35 8.88
C ARG A 122 18.80 2.59 9.56
N THR A 123 19.69 1.60 9.56
CA THR A 123 21.01 1.73 10.15
C THR A 123 21.84 2.82 9.48
N LEU A 124 21.79 2.91 8.16
CA LEU A 124 22.50 3.97 7.41
C LEU A 124 21.94 5.36 7.74
N ILE A 125 20.63 5.48 7.85
CA ILE A 125 19.95 6.74 8.19
C ILE A 125 20.29 7.18 9.61
N ASP A 126 20.19 6.28 10.59
CA ASP A 126 20.51 6.57 11.99
C ASP A 126 21.99 6.97 12.16
N PHE A 127 22.88 6.39 11.33
CA PHE A 127 24.30 6.80 11.31
C PHE A 127 24.51 8.19 10.70
N TYR A 128 23.67 8.56 9.72
CA TYR A 128 23.78 9.86 9.03
C TYR A 128 23.18 11.01 9.86
N SER A 129 21.98 10.84 10.40
CA SER A 129 21.29 11.85 11.21
C SER A 129 20.07 11.24 11.94
N ASP A 130 19.86 11.70 13.16
CA ASP A 130 18.68 11.38 13.98
C ASP A 130 17.41 12.20 13.60
N GLU A 131 17.53 13.11 12.65
CA GLU A 131 16.40 13.91 12.14
C GLU A 131 15.73 13.31 10.90
N ILE A 132 16.11 12.11 10.49
CA ILE A 132 15.57 11.45 9.29
C ILE A 132 14.65 10.31 9.69
N TYR A 133 13.50 10.25 9.07
CA TYR A 133 12.46 9.28 9.40
C TYR A 133 12.08 8.39 8.22
N LEU A 134 11.93 7.10 8.46
CA LEU A 134 11.40 6.13 7.51
C LEU A 134 9.94 5.85 7.81
N ILE A 135 9.12 5.86 6.77
CA ILE A 135 7.73 5.41 6.80
C ILE A 135 7.59 4.22 5.86
N THR A 136 7.09 3.10 6.35
CA THR A 136 6.74 1.95 5.50
C THR A 136 5.30 1.99 5.07
N GLU A 137 5.07 1.86 3.78
CA GLU A 137 3.74 1.73 3.18
C GLU A 137 3.52 0.25 2.82
N THR A 138 2.61 -0.41 3.57
CA THR A 138 2.35 -1.84 3.46
C THR A 138 0.87 -2.14 3.68
N ASN A 139 0.11 -2.25 2.59
CA ASN A 139 -1.32 -2.62 2.62
C ASN A 139 -1.49 -4.14 2.77
N ILE A 140 -1.20 -4.66 3.95
CA ILE A 140 -1.20 -6.08 4.33
C ILE A 140 -1.95 -6.27 5.65
N PRO A 141 -2.24 -7.51 6.10
CA PRO A 141 -2.88 -7.75 7.37
C PRO A 141 -2.20 -7.03 8.53
N ASN A 142 -2.99 -6.51 9.47
CA ASN A 142 -2.51 -5.61 10.53
C ASN A 142 -1.30 -6.17 11.31
N ARG A 143 -1.31 -7.46 11.64
CA ARG A 143 -0.21 -8.10 12.37
C ARG A 143 1.11 -8.07 11.59
N GLU A 144 1.04 -8.32 10.28
CA GLU A 144 2.21 -8.29 9.40
C GLU A 144 2.69 -6.84 9.20
N ASN A 145 1.77 -5.89 9.06
CA ASN A 145 2.09 -4.47 8.95
C ASN A 145 2.85 -3.96 10.19
N LEU A 146 2.44 -4.35 11.38
CA LEU A 146 3.10 -3.97 12.63
C LEU A 146 4.51 -4.55 12.77
N SER A 147 4.84 -5.64 12.07
CA SER A 147 6.18 -6.23 12.10
C SER A 147 7.26 -5.30 11.53
N TYR A 148 6.87 -4.30 10.73
CA TYR A 148 7.78 -3.29 10.17
C TYR A 148 8.31 -2.26 11.20
N PHE A 149 7.85 -2.29 12.43
CA PHE A 149 8.57 -1.63 13.53
C PHE A 149 9.85 -2.38 13.91
N GLY A 150 9.92 -3.70 13.62
CA GLY A 150 11.00 -4.57 14.05
C GLY A 150 11.17 -4.50 15.57
N ASN A 151 12.42 -4.47 16.03
CA ASN A 151 12.78 -4.13 17.40
C ASN A 151 13.18 -2.64 17.51
N ARG A 152 12.43 -1.73 16.93
CA ARG A 152 12.70 -0.30 16.73
C ARG A 152 13.88 -0.02 15.79
N ASN A 153 14.23 -0.96 14.96
CA ASN A 153 15.35 -0.93 14.04
C ASN A 153 14.94 -1.06 12.56
N GLU A 154 13.64 -0.91 12.27
CA GLU A 154 13.09 -0.85 10.92
C GLU A 154 12.41 0.52 10.70
N ALA A 155 11.11 0.58 10.43
CA ALA A 155 10.44 1.86 10.23
C ALA A 155 10.34 2.68 11.52
N HIS A 156 10.43 4.00 11.40
CA HIS A 156 10.04 4.93 12.45
C HIS A 156 8.52 5.06 12.51
N LEU A 157 7.88 5.10 11.33
CA LEU A 157 6.44 5.21 11.20
C LEU A 157 5.89 4.06 10.35
N VAL A 158 4.79 3.51 10.80
CA VAL A 158 4.03 2.50 10.07
C VAL A 158 2.64 3.03 9.77
N TYR A 159 2.22 2.94 8.51
CA TYR A 159 0.87 3.32 8.10
C TYR A 159 -0.19 2.51 8.84
N ASN A 160 -1.19 3.17 9.38
CA ASN A 160 -2.28 2.52 10.07
C ASN A 160 -3.40 2.16 9.10
N PHE A 161 -3.15 1.19 8.22
CA PHE A 161 -4.06 0.80 7.15
C PHE A 161 -5.38 0.18 7.61
N ALA A 162 -5.47 -0.32 8.85
CA ALA A 162 -6.74 -0.83 9.38
C ALA A 162 -7.71 0.30 9.73
N LEU A 163 -7.21 1.50 10.01
CA LEU A 163 -8.02 2.62 10.49
C LEU A 163 -9.08 3.09 9.48
N PRO A 164 -8.75 3.37 8.19
CA PRO A 164 -9.73 3.88 7.24
C PRO A 164 -10.96 2.97 7.07
N PRO A 165 -10.83 1.67 6.74
CA PRO A 165 -11.99 0.81 6.56
C PRO A 165 -12.76 0.57 7.88
N LEU A 166 -12.09 0.54 9.05
CA LEU A 166 -12.76 0.38 10.34
C LEU A 166 -13.57 1.62 10.73
N ILE A 167 -13.08 2.82 10.45
CA ILE A 167 -13.84 4.06 10.69
C ILE A 167 -15.08 4.07 9.82
N ILE A 168 -14.95 3.82 8.52
CA ILE A 168 -16.09 3.79 7.61
C ILE A 168 -17.10 2.74 8.07
N PHE A 169 -16.66 1.51 8.32
CA PHE A 169 -17.51 0.43 8.82
C PHE A 169 -18.25 0.85 10.10
N THR A 170 -17.54 1.43 11.06
CA THR A 170 -18.10 1.85 12.35
C THR A 170 -19.17 2.92 12.19
N LEU A 171 -18.89 3.96 11.42
CA LEU A 171 -19.79 5.09 11.24
C LEU A 171 -21.04 4.74 10.41
N LEU A 172 -20.88 3.87 9.41
CA LEU A 172 -22.02 3.42 8.61
C LEU A 172 -22.92 2.44 9.36
N ASN A 173 -22.39 1.61 10.25
CA ASN A 173 -23.16 0.63 11.01
C ASN A 173 -23.65 1.13 12.38
N GLY A 174 -23.17 2.29 12.85
CA GLY A 174 -23.47 2.80 14.18
C GLY A 174 -22.98 1.88 15.33
N LYS A 175 -22.03 0.97 15.06
CA LYS A 175 -21.50 -0.02 16.02
C LYS A 175 -20.00 0.12 16.18
N SER A 176 -19.55 0.31 17.40
CA SER A 176 -18.13 0.57 17.71
C SER A 176 -17.34 -0.66 18.19
N ASP A 177 -17.95 -1.85 18.20
CA ASP A 177 -17.32 -3.04 18.80
C ASP A 177 -16.02 -3.43 18.10
N LYS A 178 -16.02 -3.42 16.76
CA LYS A 178 -14.85 -3.82 15.96
C LYS A 178 -13.69 -2.84 16.12
N ILE A 179 -13.95 -1.56 16.01
CA ILE A 179 -12.90 -0.54 16.17
C ILE A 179 -12.37 -0.52 17.61
N LYS A 180 -13.22 -0.69 18.62
CA LYS A 180 -12.80 -0.80 20.02
C LYS A 180 -11.94 -2.03 20.26
N GLN A 181 -12.37 -3.21 19.76
CA GLN A 181 -11.61 -4.44 19.89
C GLN A 181 -10.22 -4.32 19.22
N TRP A 182 -10.18 -3.71 18.03
CA TRP A 182 -8.94 -3.46 17.34
C TRP A 182 -8.04 -2.49 18.12
N LEU A 183 -8.57 -1.36 18.61
CA LEU A 183 -7.81 -0.38 19.41
C LEU A 183 -7.23 -1.01 20.68
N MET A 184 -7.99 -1.87 21.35
CA MET A 184 -7.53 -2.57 22.56
C MET A 184 -6.43 -3.59 22.27
N ALA A 185 -6.34 -4.10 21.02
CA ALA A 185 -5.34 -5.04 20.58
C ALA A 185 -4.08 -4.37 20.00
N MET A 186 -4.14 -3.06 19.72
CA MET A 186 -3.00 -2.32 19.20
C MET A 186 -1.94 -2.14 20.30
N PRO A 187 -0.68 -2.53 20.03
CA PRO A 187 0.39 -2.24 20.98
C PRO A 187 0.66 -0.73 21.03
N PRO A 188 1.02 -0.17 22.20
CA PRO A 188 1.49 1.21 22.25
C PRO A 188 2.77 1.37 21.43
N ALA A 189 2.95 2.53 20.83
CA ALA A 189 4.17 2.83 20.11
C ALA A 189 5.37 2.84 21.08
N MET A 190 6.49 2.25 20.65
CA MET A 190 7.71 2.26 21.42
C MET A 190 8.50 3.55 21.17
N PHE A 191 9.36 3.93 22.12
CA PHE A 191 10.24 5.09 21.95
C PHE A 191 11.00 5.03 20.60
N GLY A 192 10.92 6.11 19.84
CA GLY A 192 11.52 6.22 18.50
C GLY A 192 10.67 5.64 17.37
N THR A 193 9.45 5.16 17.66
CA THR A 193 8.49 4.69 16.65
C THR A 193 7.11 5.31 16.89
N THR A 194 6.28 5.39 15.85
CA THR A 194 4.89 5.83 15.99
C THR A 194 4.02 5.37 14.83
N TYR A 195 2.71 5.49 14.98
CA TYR A 195 1.74 5.22 13.93
C TYR A 195 1.57 6.42 13.01
N PHE A 196 1.38 6.17 11.72
CA PHE A 196 0.98 7.17 10.75
C PHE A 196 -0.52 6.97 10.47
N ASN A 197 -1.36 7.74 11.18
CA ASN A 197 -2.80 7.63 11.11
C ASN A 197 -3.36 8.41 9.93
N PHE A 198 -4.13 7.75 9.09
CA PHE A 198 -4.82 8.37 7.97
C PHE A 198 -6.19 7.71 7.80
N ILE A 199 -7.12 8.39 7.15
CA ILE A 199 -8.46 7.87 6.85
C ILE A 199 -8.81 7.94 5.37
N ALA A 200 -7.98 8.60 4.59
CA ALA A 200 -8.02 8.62 3.13
C ALA A 200 -6.64 8.95 2.57
N SER A 201 -6.39 8.57 1.33
CA SER A 201 -5.16 8.87 0.58
C SER A 201 -5.48 9.04 -0.91
N HIS A 202 -4.45 9.18 -1.75
CA HIS A 202 -4.57 9.19 -3.20
C HIS A 202 -4.87 7.81 -3.81
N ASP A 203 -4.69 6.76 -3.02
CA ASP A 203 -5.06 5.38 -3.36
C ASP A 203 -6.48 5.07 -2.86
N GLY A 204 -7.03 3.95 -3.28
CA GLY A 204 -8.25 3.42 -2.69
C GLY A 204 -8.05 2.93 -1.25
N ILE A 205 -9.14 2.68 -0.58
CA ILE A 205 -9.14 2.22 0.81
C ILE A 205 -9.01 0.70 0.83
N GLY A 206 -7.86 0.19 1.28
CA GLY A 206 -7.56 -1.23 1.32
C GLY A 206 -8.40 -2.01 2.33
N LEU A 207 -8.83 -3.22 1.96
CA LEU A 207 -9.62 -4.11 2.82
C LEU A 207 -8.81 -5.25 3.46
N ARG A 208 -7.61 -5.53 2.95
CA ARG A 208 -6.73 -6.55 3.56
C ARG A 208 -6.39 -6.31 5.03
N PRO A 209 -6.14 -5.08 5.47
CA PRO A 209 -5.81 -4.81 6.87
C PRO A 209 -6.89 -5.22 7.87
N VAL A 210 -8.14 -5.37 7.42
CA VAL A 210 -9.28 -5.73 8.29
C VAL A 210 -9.72 -7.19 8.14
N GLU A 211 -9.06 -8.01 7.32
CA GLU A 211 -9.45 -9.41 7.06
C GLU A 211 -9.53 -10.30 8.31
N GLN A 212 -8.83 -9.97 9.38
CA GLN A 212 -8.88 -10.71 10.66
C GLN A 212 -9.71 -9.99 11.73
N ILE A 213 -10.27 -8.83 11.40
CA ILE A 213 -11.05 -7.99 12.32
C ILE A 213 -12.52 -8.04 11.93
N LEU A 214 -12.81 -7.91 10.64
CA LEU A 214 -14.14 -8.06 10.06
C LEU A 214 -14.32 -9.47 9.50
N SER A 215 -15.52 -10.02 9.63
CA SER A 215 -15.90 -11.25 8.94
C SER A 215 -16.03 -11.02 7.44
N ILE A 216 -16.01 -12.10 6.66
CA ILE A 216 -16.20 -12.04 5.21
C ILE A 216 -17.50 -11.31 4.86
N SER A 217 -18.60 -11.64 5.55
CA SER A 217 -19.92 -11.01 5.31
C SER A 217 -19.91 -9.51 5.66
N GLU A 218 -19.16 -9.09 6.68
CA GLU A 218 -19.03 -7.67 7.03
C GLU A 218 -18.22 -6.91 5.97
N VAL A 219 -17.18 -7.52 5.40
CA VAL A 219 -16.40 -6.94 4.29
C VAL A 219 -17.25 -6.84 3.03
N ASP A 220 -18.01 -7.89 2.69
CA ASP A 220 -18.89 -7.89 1.51
C ASP A 220 -20.02 -6.85 1.66
N GLN A 221 -20.58 -6.70 2.85
CA GLN A 221 -21.57 -5.67 3.15
C GLN A 221 -20.98 -4.27 3.01
N LEU A 222 -19.77 -4.04 3.56
CA LEU A 222 -19.07 -2.77 3.42
C LEU A 222 -18.83 -2.42 1.95
N ALA A 223 -18.33 -3.38 1.16
CA ALA A 223 -18.12 -3.20 -0.27
C ALA A 223 -19.43 -2.84 -1.00
N SER A 224 -20.53 -3.55 -0.71
CA SER A 224 -21.84 -3.25 -1.29
C SER A 224 -22.35 -1.84 -0.94
N ASN A 225 -22.14 -1.41 0.30
CA ASN A 225 -22.54 -0.04 0.72
C ASN A 225 -21.73 1.03 -0.02
N ILE A 226 -20.45 0.77 -0.26
CA ILE A 226 -19.59 1.68 -1.02
C ILE A 226 -20.03 1.76 -2.49
N GLU A 227 -20.40 0.65 -3.11
CA GLU A 227 -20.93 0.64 -4.49
C GLU A 227 -22.25 1.43 -4.58
N LYS A 228 -23.13 1.30 -3.60
CA LYS A 228 -24.37 2.09 -3.51
C LYS A 228 -24.10 3.58 -3.35
N ALA A 229 -23.04 3.94 -2.63
CA ALA A 229 -22.58 5.34 -2.52
C ALA A 229 -21.87 5.87 -3.79
N GLY A 230 -21.81 5.06 -4.86
CA GLY A 230 -21.21 5.43 -6.13
C GLY A 230 -19.71 5.15 -6.24
N GLY A 231 -19.12 4.48 -5.28
CA GLY A 231 -17.75 4.00 -5.34
C GLY A 231 -17.59 2.75 -6.21
N LYS A 232 -16.36 2.34 -6.42
CA LYS A 232 -16.01 1.12 -7.14
C LYS A 232 -15.15 0.21 -6.27
N ILE A 233 -15.33 -1.08 -6.43
CA ILE A 233 -14.56 -2.10 -5.72
C ILE A 233 -13.57 -2.74 -6.67
N SER A 234 -12.30 -2.74 -6.29
CA SER A 234 -11.30 -3.59 -6.92
C SER A 234 -11.31 -4.96 -6.24
N TYR A 235 -11.23 -6.02 -7.02
CA TYR A 235 -11.24 -7.39 -6.53
C TYR A 235 -9.87 -8.02 -6.72
N ARG A 236 -9.54 -9.00 -5.89
CA ARG A 236 -8.40 -9.91 -6.06
C ARG A 236 -8.87 -11.34 -6.23
N SER A 237 -8.13 -12.13 -6.99
CA SER A 237 -8.35 -13.58 -7.08
C SER A 237 -7.58 -14.27 -5.95
N THR A 238 -8.25 -15.13 -5.20
CA THR A 238 -7.65 -15.96 -4.15
C THR A 238 -8.29 -17.35 -4.21
N GLU A 239 -7.51 -18.37 -4.49
CA GLU A 239 -7.97 -19.78 -4.50
C GLU A 239 -9.26 -20.01 -5.31
N GLY A 240 -9.39 -19.34 -6.47
CA GLY A 240 -10.55 -19.49 -7.35
C GLY A 240 -11.80 -18.71 -6.94
N SER A 241 -11.72 -17.85 -5.92
CA SER A 241 -12.77 -16.91 -5.52
C SER A 241 -12.31 -15.46 -5.66
N GLU A 242 -13.22 -14.58 -6.08
CA GLU A 242 -12.98 -13.13 -6.05
C GLU A 242 -13.31 -12.60 -4.66
N ARG A 243 -12.43 -11.73 -4.14
CA ARG A 243 -12.59 -11.05 -2.86
C ARG A 243 -12.42 -9.55 -3.03
N PRO A 244 -13.24 -8.73 -2.37
CA PRO A 244 -13.01 -7.29 -2.31
C PRO A 244 -11.61 -7.00 -1.77
N TYR A 245 -10.88 -6.16 -2.49
CA TYR A 245 -9.49 -5.81 -2.17
C TYR A 245 -9.34 -4.35 -1.76
N GLU A 246 -10.03 -3.46 -2.48
CA GLU A 246 -9.88 -2.01 -2.31
C GLU A 246 -11.16 -1.28 -2.69
N MET A 247 -11.54 -0.30 -1.89
CA MET A 247 -12.69 0.58 -2.12
C MET A 247 -12.20 1.90 -2.73
N ASN A 248 -12.62 2.18 -3.96
CA ASN A 248 -12.25 3.39 -4.70
C ASN A 248 -13.40 4.40 -4.61
N ILE A 249 -13.32 5.30 -3.66
CA ILE A 249 -14.35 6.30 -3.35
C ILE A 249 -13.72 7.46 -2.56
N ALA A 250 -14.22 8.68 -2.76
CA ALA A 250 -13.90 9.80 -1.89
C ALA A 250 -14.46 9.57 -0.47
N LEU A 251 -13.69 9.88 0.56
CA LEU A 251 -14.10 9.63 1.94
C LEU A 251 -15.45 10.32 2.27
N PHE A 252 -15.67 11.53 1.76
CA PHE A 252 -16.90 12.25 2.00
C PHE A 252 -18.10 11.46 1.46
N ASP A 253 -18.05 11.00 0.22
CA ASP A 253 -19.10 10.17 -0.39
C ASP A 253 -19.26 8.81 0.29
N ALA A 254 -18.14 8.20 0.76
CA ALA A 254 -18.18 6.93 1.47
C ALA A 254 -19.03 6.97 2.75
N LEU A 255 -19.19 8.15 3.34
CA LEU A 255 -19.93 8.36 4.59
C LEU A 255 -21.37 8.85 4.38
N LYS A 256 -21.88 8.84 3.14
CA LYS A 256 -23.19 9.39 2.82
C LYS A 256 -24.36 8.57 3.35
N PHE A 257 -24.34 7.26 3.19
CA PHE A 257 -25.47 6.39 3.49
C PHE A 257 -25.22 5.57 4.76
N HIS A 258 -26.25 5.48 5.61
CA HIS A 258 -26.28 4.47 6.67
C HIS A 258 -26.47 3.05 6.07
N VAL A 259 -26.11 2.03 6.84
CA VAL A 259 -26.22 0.60 6.43
C VAL A 259 -27.62 0.19 5.96
N ASP A 260 -28.66 0.87 6.43
CA ASP A 260 -30.07 0.63 6.06
C ASP A 260 -30.50 1.33 4.76
N ASP A 261 -29.54 1.79 3.94
CA ASP A 261 -29.76 2.45 2.63
C ASP A 261 -30.47 3.82 2.66
N ASN A 262 -30.57 4.45 3.82
CA ASN A 262 -31.19 5.76 3.93
C ASN A 262 -30.14 6.86 3.98
N ASP A 263 -30.31 7.88 3.11
CA ASP A 263 -29.68 9.17 3.35
C ASP A 263 -30.36 9.79 4.57
N ASP A 264 -29.69 9.73 5.69
CA ASP A 264 -30.20 10.21 6.99
C ASP A 264 -29.78 11.65 7.29
N GLY A 265 -29.07 12.30 6.35
CA GLY A 265 -28.61 13.68 6.48
C GLY A 265 -27.41 13.88 7.40
N PHE A 266 -26.76 12.80 7.93
CA PHE A 266 -25.62 12.88 8.86
C PHE A 266 -24.26 12.68 8.20
N GLN A 267 -24.14 12.94 6.90
CA GLN A 267 -22.87 12.77 6.16
C GLN A 267 -21.76 13.66 6.73
N GLU A 268 -22.05 14.94 6.97
CA GLU A 268 -21.07 15.91 7.50
C GLU A 268 -20.64 15.53 8.91
N GLU A 269 -21.57 15.14 9.77
CA GLU A 269 -21.29 14.74 11.15
C GLU A 269 -20.42 13.48 11.19
N ARG A 270 -20.69 12.48 10.32
CA ARG A 270 -19.84 11.30 10.19
C ARG A 270 -18.44 11.65 9.67
N PHE A 271 -18.36 12.58 8.72
CA PHE A 271 -17.09 13.04 8.19
C PHE A 271 -16.24 13.76 9.27
N ILE A 272 -16.85 14.64 10.05
CA ILE A 272 -16.20 15.30 11.20
C ILE A 272 -15.80 14.27 12.25
N ALA A 273 -16.70 13.33 12.58
CA ALA A 273 -16.41 12.27 13.54
C ALA A 273 -15.24 11.38 13.11
N ALA A 274 -15.13 11.04 11.81
CA ALA A 274 -14.02 10.27 11.25
C ALA A 274 -12.67 10.95 11.51
N HIS A 275 -12.57 12.24 11.21
CA HIS A 275 -11.37 13.03 11.47
C HIS A 275 -11.08 13.20 12.96
N THR A 276 -12.12 13.41 13.77
CA THR A 276 -11.98 13.52 15.24
C THR A 276 -11.42 12.23 15.85
N ILE A 277 -11.91 11.07 15.40
CA ILE A 277 -11.39 9.78 15.85
C ILE A 277 -9.91 9.65 15.47
N MET A 278 -9.54 9.95 14.22
CA MET A 278 -8.16 9.91 13.77
C MET A 278 -7.23 10.78 14.62
N LEU A 279 -7.68 12.00 14.94
CA LEU A 279 -6.91 12.96 15.76
C LEU A 279 -6.78 12.53 17.23
N ALA A 280 -7.71 11.72 17.74
CA ALA A 280 -7.68 11.25 19.12
C ALA A 280 -6.77 10.03 19.34
N LEU A 281 -6.25 9.42 18.28
CA LEU A 281 -5.43 8.22 18.37
C LEU A 281 -3.95 8.55 18.58
N GLU A 282 -3.24 7.64 19.24
CA GLU A 282 -1.78 7.70 19.33
C GLU A 282 -1.17 7.65 17.93
N GLY A 283 -0.29 8.60 17.61
CA GLY A 283 0.39 8.65 16.32
C GLY A 283 0.39 10.04 15.70
N ILE A 284 0.83 10.11 14.46
CA ILE A 284 0.85 11.32 13.65
C ILE A 284 -0.36 11.29 12.71
N PRO A 285 -1.31 12.21 12.84
CA PRO A 285 -2.46 12.29 11.94
C PRO A 285 -2.03 12.88 10.58
N ALA A 286 -2.47 12.24 9.49
CA ALA A 286 -2.23 12.65 8.13
C ALA A 286 -3.54 12.98 7.41
N PHE A 287 -3.66 14.21 6.95
CA PHE A 287 -4.82 14.67 6.20
C PHE A 287 -4.53 14.62 4.70
N TYR A 288 -5.31 13.82 3.99
CA TYR A 288 -5.33 13.88 2.54
C TYR A 288 -6.02 15.16 2.08
N ILE A 289 -5.40 15.92 1.20
CA ILE A 289 -5.87 17.26 0.81
C ILE A 289 -7.32 17.25 0.27
N ASN A 290 -7.69 16.24 -0.53
CA ASN A 290 -9.04 16.14 -1.05
C ASN A 290 -10.06 15.87 0.06
N SER A 291 -9.71 15.08 1.09
CA SER A 291 -10.56 14.87 2.26
C SER A 291 -10.64 16.12 3.12
N LEU A 292 -9.54 16.87 3.31
CA LEU A 292 -9.57 18.13 4.04
C LEU A 292 -10.55 19.15 3.42
N LEU A 293 -10.70 19.10 2.08
CA LEU A 293 -11.61 19.97 1.33
C LEU A 293 -13.00 19.34 1.09
N SER A 294 -13.31 18.20 1.71
CA SER A 294 -14.56 17.45 1.51
C SER A 294 -14.87 17.18 0.03
N THR A 295 -13.82 16.87 -0.75
CA THR A 295 -13.98 16.65 -2.20
C THR A 295 -14.79 15.39 -2.45
N GLU A 296 -15.80 15.51 -3.31
CA GLU A 296 -16.64 14.39 -3.77
C GLU A 296 -15.99 13.64 -4.96
N ASN A 297 -16.58 12.51 -5.34
CA ASN A 297 -16.17 11.74 -6.50
C ASN A 297 -16.34 12.55 -7.80
N ASP A 298 -15.32 12.56 -8.66
CA ASP A 298 -15.37 13.17 -9.98
C ASP A 298 -15.79 12.15 -11.05
N TYR A 299 -17.08 11.92 -11.17
CA TYR A 299 -17.65 11.00 -12.18
C TYR A 299 -17.41 11.45 -13.63
N GLN A 300 -17.22 12.75 -13.87
CA GLN A 300 -16.93 13.26 -15.21
C GLN A 300 -15.50 12.88 -15.61
N LYS A 301 -14.53 13.09 -14.73
CA LYS A 301 -13.15 12.70 -14.95
C LYS A 301 -13.02 11.18 -15.12
N LEU A 302 -13.70 10.39 -14.28
CA LEU A 302 -13.76 8.94 -14.39
C LEU A 302 -14.27 8.49 -15.77
N LYS A 303 -15.36 9.11 -16.26
CA LYS A 303 -15.94 8.79 -17.56
C LYS A 303 -15.00 9.10 -18.74
N HIS A 304 -14.19 10.16 -18.61
CA HIS A 304 -13.26 10.57 -19.67
C HIS A 304 -11.93 9.79 -19.63
N SER A 305 -11.41 9.52 -18.45
CA SER A 305 -10.10 8.86 -18.28
C SER A 305 -10.18 7.34 -18.29
N GLY A 306 -11.35 6.78 -17.93
CA GLY A 306 -11.50 5.34 -17.69
C GLY A 306 -10.73 4.81 -16.46
N HIS A 307 -10.10 5.71 -15.70
CA HIS A 307 -9.35 5.38 -14.48
C HIS A 307 -10.14 5.80 -13.24
N ASN A 308 -10.15 4.93 -12.26
CA ASN A 308 -10.76 5.19 -10.94
C ASN A 308 -9.90 6.15 -10.13
#